data_406a37b85661e4f65cdaf729d1b47262
#
_entry.id   406a37b85661e4f65cdaf729d1b47262
#
_cell.length_a   1.000
_cell.length_b   1.000
_cell.length_c   1.000
_cell.angle_alpha   90.00
_cell.angle_beta   90.00
_cell.angle_gamma   90.00
#
_symmetry.space_group_name_H-M   'P 1'
#
loop_
_entity.id
_entity.type
_entity.pdbx_description
1 polymer ?
#
loop_
_entity_poly.entity_id
_entity_poly.type
_entity_poly.pdbx_seq_one_letter_code
_entity_poly.pdbx_strand_id
1 'polypeptide(L)'
;MMRRILFVLAFIGIIASVYAAFIYAPTEPQMGHIQRIFYFHMGTVWVATVAFIIVFIASIIYLWKGTRKWDILAYCSAEIGVLFLTLTIITGSVWAKPIWGTWWTWDPQLTTTFILWILYIVYLVLRSSAG
;
A
#
# COMPACT_ATOMS: atom_id res chain seq x y z
N MET A 1 -14.76 18.63 11.52
CA MET A 1 -15.19 18.95 10.14
C MET A 1 -14.29 18.27 9.10
N MET A 2 -12.99 18.50 9.15
CA MET A 2 -12.02 17.88 8.21
C MET A 2 -12.13 16.36 8.16
N ARG A 3 -12.24 15.72 9.31
CA ARG A 3 -12.34 14.25 9.39
C ARG A 3 -13.58 13.72 8.67
N ARG A 4 -14.72 14.41 8.81
CA ARG A 4 -15.95 14.00 8.12
C ARG A 4 -15.82 14.15 6.60
N ILE A 5 -15.18 15.23 6.16
CA ILE A 5 -14.94 15.46 4.73
C ILE A 5 -14.06 14.35 4.17
N LEU A 6 -13.00 13.99 4.89
CA LEU A 6 -12.09 12.92 4.45
C LEU A 6 -12.81 11.55 4.37
N PHE A 7 -13.68 11.23 5.34
CA PHE A 7 -14.45 10.00 5.28
C PHE A 7 -15.42 9.99 4.09
N VAL A 8 -16.10 11.12 3.82
CA VAL A 8 -17.01 11.21 2.68
C VAL A 8 -16.26 11.05 1.37
N LEU A 9 -15.12 11.74 1.23
CA LEU A 9 -14.30 11.65 0.02
C LEU A 9 -13.77 10.23 -0.18
N ALA A 10 -13.31 9.58 0.88
CA ALA A 10 -12.84 8.19 0.80
C ALA A 10 -13.97 7.25 0.39
N PHE A 11 -15.15 7.42 0.95
CA PHE A 11 -16.31 6.59 0.60
C PHE A 11 -16.70 6.76 -0.85
N ILE A 12 -16.78 8.02 -1.33
CA ILE A 12 -17.07 8.30 -2.73
C ILE A 12 -15.99 7.72 -3.63
N GLY A 13 -14.71 7.87 -3.26
CA GLY A 13 -13.60 7.32 -4.02
C GLY A 13 -13.64 5.80 -4.13
N ILE A 14 -13.98 5.13 -3.05
CA ILE A 14 -14.10 3.66 -3.06
C ILE A 14 -15.23 3.22 -3.99
N ILE A 15 -16.41 3.86 -3.90
CA ILE A 15 -17.55 3.53 -4.76
C ILE A 15 -17.19 3.80 -6.22
N ALA A 16 -16.58 4.94 -6.53
CA ALA A 16 -16.18 5.29 -7.89
C ALA A 16 -15.16 4.30 -8.43
N SER A 17 -14.20 3.86 -7.60
CA SER A 17 -13.18 2.89 -8.00
C SER A 17 -13.79 1.52 -8.29
N VAL A 18 -14.72 1.06 -7.45
CA VAL A 18 -15.41 -0.22 -7.68
C VAL A 18 -16.23 -0.14 -8.98
N TYR A 19 -16.97 0.94 -9.18
CA TYR A 19 -17.73 1.14 -10.41
C TYR A 19 -16.81 1.14 -11.62
N ALA A 20 -15.71 1.91 -11.58
CA ALA A 20 -14.79 2.01 -12.70
C ALA A 20 -14.14 0.67 -13.03
N ALA A 21 -13.75 -0.11 -12.01
CA ALA A 21 -13.06 -1.38 -12.21
C ALA A 21 -14.00 -2.49 -12.71
N PHE A 22 -15.25 -2.53 -12.23
CA PHE A 22 -16.14 -3.66 -12.52
C PHE A 22 -17.16 -3.36 -13.63
N ILE A 23 -17.52 -2.10 -13.84
CA ILE A 23 -18.58 -1.75 -14.77
C ILE A 23 -18.05 -0.93 -15.94
N TYR A 24 -17.29 0.14 -15.65
CA TYR A 24 -16.80 1.06 -16.69
C TYR A 24 -15.66 0.45 -17.48
N ALA A 25 -14.69 -0.19 -16.83
CA ALA A 25 -13.53 -0.73 -17.53
C ALA A 25 -13.94 -1.92 -18.40
N PRO A 26 -13.49 -1.96 -19.68
CA PRO A 26 -13.79 -3.11 -20.54
C PRO A 26 -13.06 -4.35 -20.02
N THR A 27 -13.63 -5.53 -20.33
CA THR A 27 -12.99 -6.79 -20.02
C THR A 27 -11.77 -6.97 -20.93
N GLU A 28 -10.61 -7.23 -20.32
CA GLU A 28 -9.38 -7.43 -21.08
C GLU A 28 -9.44 -8.78 -21.80
N PRO A 29 -9.15 -8.82 -23.15
CA PRO A 29 -9.35 -10.03 -23.93
C PRO A 29 -8.50 -11.24 -23.51
N GLN A 30 -7.28 -10.99 -23.03
CA GLN A 30 -6.37 -12.09 -22.65
C GLN A 30 -6.59 -12.57 -21.22
N MET A 31 -6.80 -11.65 -20.29
CA MET A 31 -6.93 -11.93 -18.86
C MET A 31 -8.38 -12.05 -18.40
N GLY A 32 -9.32 -11.51 -19.15
CA GLY A 32 -10.72 -11.50 -18.78
C GLY A 32 -10.97 -10.67 -17.53
N HIS A 33 -11.83 -11.15 -16.64
CA HIS A 33 -12.19 -10.44 -15.42
C HIS A 33 -11.07 -10.36 -14.40
N ILE A 34 -10.03 -11.18 -14.54
CA ILE A 34 -8.86 -11.19 -13.63
C ILE A 34 -8.13 -9.85 -13.66
N GLN A 35 -8.15 -9.16 -14.81
CA GLN A 35 -7.54 -7.85 -14.95
C GLN A 35 -8.10 -6.83 -13.94
N ARG A 36 -9.31 -7.03 -13.45
CA ARG A 36 -9.93 -6.10 -12.50
C ARG A 36 -9.21 -6.09 -11.15
N ILE A 37 -8.58 -7.20 -10.78
CA ILE A 37 -7.74 -7.27 -9.57
C ILE A 37 -6.52 -6.36 -9.72
N PHE A 38 -5.98 -6.27 -10.92
CA PHE A 38 -4.82 -5.43 -11.21
C PHE A 38 -5.06 -3.96 -10.84
N TYR A 39 -6.26 -3.44 -11.09
CA TYR A 39 -6.55 -2.04 -10.78
C TYR A 39 -6.42 -1.76 -9.28
N PHE A 40 -6.95 -2.64 -8.44
CA PHE A 40 -6.85 -2.49 -6.99
C PHE A 40 -5.42 -2.75 -6.51
N HIS A 41 -4.75 -3.74 -7.10
CA HIS A 41 -3.36 -4.03 -6.80
C HIS A 41 -2.47 -2.80 -7.06
N MET A 42 -2.57 -2.19 -8.23
CA MET A 42 -1.77 -1.00 -8.54
C MET A 42 -2.11 0.19 -7.66
N GLY A 43 -3.38 0.34 -7.27
CA GLY A 43 -3.76 1.37 -6.31
C GLY A 43 -3.06 1.21 -4.97
N THR A 44 -3.01 -0.01 -4.45
CA THR A 44 -2.31 -0.27 -3.18
C THR A 44 -0.80 -0.06 -3.30
N VAL A 45 -0.21 -0.41 -4.43
CA VAL A 45 1.21 -0.17 -4.71
C VAL A 45 1.53 1.32 -4.63
N TRP A 46 0.72 2.15 -5.29
CA TRP A 46 0.95 3.60 -5.30
C TRP A 46 0.82 4.22 -3.92
N VAL A 47 -0.22 3.84 -3.16
CA VAL A 47 -0.40 4.37 -1.80
C VAL A 47 0.77 3.96 -0.91
N ALA A 48 1.19 2.69 -0.97
CA ALA A 48 2.33 2.21 -0.19
C ALA A 48 3.60 2.97 -0.55
N THR A 49 3.84 3.18 -1.85
CA THR A 49 5.03 3.91 -2.33
C THR A 49 5.05 5.34 -1.80
N VAL A 50 3.94 6.05 -1.91
CA VAL A 50 3.86 7.43 -1.42
C VAL A 50 4.06 7.46 0.09
N ALA A 51 3.46 6.52 0.83
CA ALA A 51 3.61 6.47 2.28
C ALA A 51 5.08 6.27 2.69
N PHE A 52 5.80 5.37 2.01
CA PHE A 52 7.21 5.13 2.35
C PHE A 52 8.12 6.29 1.93
N ILE A 53 7.80 7.00 0.85
CA ILE A 53 8.51 8.24 0.51
C ILE A 53 8.33 9.28 1.62
N ILE A 54 7.12 9.41 2.15
CA ILE A 54 6.85 10.33 3.25
C ILE A 54 7.63 9.91 4.50
N VAL A 55 7.71 8.62 4.80
CA VAL A 55 8.52 8.12 5.92
C VAL A 55 9.97 8.56 5.75
N PHE A 56 10.52 8.39 4.55
CA PHE A 56 11.91 8.73 4.26
C PHE A 56 12.16 10.22 4.47
N ILE A 57 11.33 11.06 3.89
CA ILE A 57 11.50 12.53 3.97
C ILE A 57 11.28 13.01 5.41
N ALA A 58 10.23 12.54 6.08
CA ALA A 58 9.93 12.94 7.44
C ALA A 58 11.03 12.50 8.41
N SER A 59 11.61 11.33 8.20
CA SER A 59 12.70 10.82 9.02
C SER A 59 13.95 11.69 8.89
N ILE A 60 14.29 12.09 7.65
CA ILE A 60 15.44 12.97 7.42
C ILE A 60 15.22 14.32 8.10
N ILE A 61 14.03 14.89 7.97
CA ILE A 61 13.74 16.20 8.59
C ILE A 61 13.77 16.07 10.11
N TYR A 62 13.27 14.96 10.65
CA TYR A 62 13.33 14.72 12.10
C TYR A 62 14.78 14.67 12.59
N LEU A 63 15.67 14.01 11.85
CA LEU A 63 17.08 13.95 12.24
C LEU A 63 17.74 15.32 12.24
N TRP A 64 17.29 16.23 11.38
CA TRP A 64 17.84 17.59 11.35
C TRP A 64 17.24 18.52 12.40
N LYS A 65 15.92 18.50 12.52
CA LYS A 65 15.21 19.50 13.34
C LYS A 65 14.87 18.99 14.75
N GLY A 66 14.74 17.68 14.92
CA GLY A 66 14.37 17.09 16.20
C GLY A 66 12.94 17.38 16.64
N THR A 67 12.11 17.92 15.76
CA THR A 67 10.72 18.29 16.06
C THR A 67 9.85 17.04 16.04
N ARG A 68 9.12 16.83 17.13
CA ARG A 68 8.31 15.61 17.31
C ARG A 68 7.27 15.39 16.21
N LYS A 69 6.74 16.44 15.62
CA LYS A 69 5.72 16.29 14.57
C LYS A 69 6.22 15.48 13.38
N TRP A 70 7.50 15.60 13.04
CA TRP A 70 8.08 14.84 11.93
C TRP A 70 8.23 13.36 12.25
N ASP A 71 8.55 13.07 13.51
CA ASP A 71 8.60 11.69 13.99
C ASP A 71 7.22 11.04 13.96
N ILE A 72 6.19 11.77 14.38
CA ILE A 72 4.81 11.28 14.35
C ILE A 72 4.35 11.07 12.91
N LEU A 73 4.68 12.00 12.00
CA LEU A 73 4.34 11.86 10.59
C LEU A 73 4.99 10.60 10.01
N ALA A 74 6.26 10.37 10.31
CA ALA A 74 6.96 9.17 9.83
C ALA A 74 6.30 7.90 10.35
N TYR A 75 5.95 7.87 11.63
CA TYR A 75 5.31 6.70 12.25
C TYR A 75 3.94 6.41 11.63
N CYS A 76 3.10 7.41 11.52
CA CYS A 76 1.77 7.23 10.94
C CYS A 76 1.84 6.82 9.47
N SER A 77 2.77 7.40 8.73
CA SER A 77 2.97 7.02 7.32
C SER A 77 3.49 5.60 7.19
N ALA A 78 4.33 5.15 8.12
CA ALA A 78 4.81 3.76 8.13
C ALA A 78 3.66 2.79 8.41
N GLU A 79 2.74 3.12 9.31
CA GLU A 79 1.56 2.28 9.55
C GLU A 79 0.71 2.13 8.30
N ILE A 80 0.43 3.25 7.62
CA ILE A 80 -0.33 3.24 6.38
C ILE A 80 0.42 2.45 5.31
N GLY A 81 1.73 2.66 5.19
CA GLY A 81 2.56 1.97 4.23
C GLY A 81 2.54 0.45 4.42
N VAL A 82 2.64 -0.01 5.66
CA VAL A 82 2.58 -1.45 5.97
C VAL A 82 1.21 -2.02 5.63
N LEU A 83 0.14 -1.30 5.97
CA LEU A 83 -1.21 -1.75 5.63
C LEU A 83 -1.36 -1.94 4.12
N PHE A 84 -0.99 -0.93 3.34
CA PHE A 84 -1.15 -1.01 1.89
C PHE A 84 -0.13 -1.93 1.24
N LEU A 85 1.06 -2.09 1.81
CA LEU A 85 2.02 -3.09 1.33
C LEU A 85 1.50 -4.51 1.56
N THR A 86 0.84 -4.75 2.69
CA THR A 86 0.18 -6.02 2.96
C THR A 86 -0.90 -6.30 1.92
N LEU A 87 -1.73 -5.30 1.62
CA LEU A 87 -2.74 -5.42 0.56
C LEU A 87 -2.09 -5.64 -0.81
N THR A 88 -0.96 -5.00 -1.06
CA THR A 88 -0.20 -5.18 -2.31
C THR A 88 0.26 -6.64 -2.46
N ILE A 89 0.80 -7.22 -1.40
CA ILE A 89 1.26 -8.61 -1.43
C ILE A 89 0.08 -9.55 -1.64
N ILE A 90 -1.02 -9.34 -0.93
CA ILE A 90 -2.21 -10.19 -1.04
C ILE A 90 -2.82 -10.09 -2.45
N THR A 91 -3.08 -8.88 -2.92
CA THR A 91 -3.70 -8.68 -4.24
C THR A 91 -2.79 -9.16 -5.36
N GLY A 92 -1.49 -8.92 -5.24
CA GLY A 92 -0.52 -9.40 -6.22
C GLY A 92 -0.47 -10.92 -6.30
N SER A 93 -0.54 -11.60 -5.16
CA SER A 93 -0.57 -13.07 -5.12
C SER A 93 -1.85 -13.62 -5.73
N VAL A 94 -3.00 -13.01 -5.41
CA VAL A 94 -4.29 -13.42 -5.99
C VAL A 94 -4.29 -13.21 -7.49
N TRP A 95 -3.71 -12.12 -7.97
CA TRP A 95 -3.61 -11.83 -9.41
C TRP A 95 -2.61 -12.75 -10.10
N ALA A 96 -1.52 -13.10 -9.43
CA ALA A 96 -0.45 -13.91 -10.00
C ALA A 96 -0.88 -15.36 -10.29
N LYS A 97 -1.70 -15.94 -9.42
CA LYS A 97 -2.06 -17.36 -9.54
C LYS A 97 -2.66 -17.74 -10.87
N PRO A 98 -3.69 -17.03 -11.39
CA PRO A 98 -4.26 -17.35 -12.71
C PRO A 98 -3.29 -17.11 -13.86
N ILE A 99 -2.35 -16.17 -13.72
CA ILE A 99 -1.48 -15.75 -14.82
C ILE A 99 -0.18 -16.57 -14.84
N TRP A 100 0.44 -16.77 -13.67
CA TRP A 100 1.72 -17.48 -13.56
C TRP A 100 1.57 -18.93 -13.10
N GLY A 101 0.39 -19.34 -12.65
CA GLY A 101 0.17 -20.67 -12.11
C GLY A 101 0.64 -20.86 -10.67
N THR A 102 1.18 -19.81 -10.04
CA THR A 102 1.66 -19.87 -8.66
C THR A 102 1.31 -18.56 -7.95
N TRP A 103 1.06 -18.67 -6.65
CA TRP A 103 0.76 -17.49 -5.81
C TRP A 103 1.98 -16.62 -5.60
N TRP A 104 3.17 -17.19 -5.61
CA TRP A 104 4.40 -16.51 -5.22
C TRP A 104 5.60 -17.08 -5.95
N THR A 105 6.52 -16.20 -6.32
CA THR A 105 7.85 -16.59 -6.81
C THR A 105 8.89 -15.78 -6.03
N TRP A 106 10.08 -16.35 -5.87
CA TRP A 106 11.15 -15.68 -5.15
C TRP A 106 12.08 -14.92 -6.12
N ASP A 107 11.49 -14.23 -7.08
CA ASP A 107 12.27 -13.36 -7.94
C ASP A 107 12.74 -12.12 -7.16
N PRO A 108 13.70 -11.34 -7.71
CA PRO A 108 14.22 -10.17 -6.98
C PRO A 108 13.15 -9.16 -6.56
N GLN A 109 12.15 -8.91 -7.38
CA GLN A 109 11.11 -7.93 -7.07
C GLN A 109 10.25 -8.37 -5.90
N LEU A 110 9.75 -9.59 -5.92
CA LEU A 110 8.89 -10.10 -4.85
C LEU A 110 9.67 -10.34 -3.56
N THR A 111 10.89 -10.85 -3.68
CA THR A 111 11.76 -11.06 -2.51
C THR A 111 12.08 -9.75 -1.81
N THR A 112 12.44 -8.70 -2.56
CA THR A 112 12.74 -7.39 -1.96
C THR A 112 11.49 -6.75 -1.36
N THR A 113 10.34 -6.92 -1.97
CA THR A 113 9.07 -6.44 -1.42
C THR A 113 8.77 -7.11 -0.08
N PHE A 114 8.97 -8.40 0.01
CA PHE A 114 8.78 -9.16 1.24
C PHE A 114 9.75 -8.71 2.34
N ILE A 115 11.01 -8.51 2.00
CA ILE A 115 12.01 -8.01 2.94
C ILE A 115 11.63 -6.61 3.44
N LEU A 116 11.19 -5.73 2.57
CA LEU A 116 10.73 -4.39 2.94
C LEU A 116 9.57 -4.48 3.93
N TRP A 117 8.62 -5.35 3.68
CA TRP A 117 7.47 -5.56 4.55
C TRP A 117 7.90 -6.01 5.96
N ILE A 118 8.80 -6.99 6.04
CA ILE A 118 9.32 -7.45 7.32
C ILE A 118 10.05 -6.34 8.06
N LEU A 119 10.89 -5.57 7.37
CA LEU A 119 11.66 -4.49 7.99
C LEU A 119 10.75 -3.44 8.60
N TYR A 120 9.68 -3.05 7.92
CA TYR A 120 8.75 -2.08 8.46
C TYR A 120 7.89 -2.63 9.59
N ILE A 121 7.53 -3.91 9.55
CA ILE A 121 6.84 -4.54 10.66
C ILE A 121 7.73 -4.54 11.91
N VAL A 122 9.00 -4.91 11.74
CA VAL A 122 9.98 -4.87 12.85
C VAL A 122 10.10 -3.45 13.40
N TYR A 123 10.19 -2.46 12.51
CA TYR A 123 10.24 -1.06 12.92
C TYR A 123 9.04 -0.66 13.77
N LEU A 124 7.83 -1.03 13.34
CA LEU A 124 6.61 -0.68 14.08
C LEU A 124 6.54 -1.41 15.43
N VAL A 125 6.95 -2.67 15.46
CA VAL A 125 6.97 -3.45 16.70
C VAL A 125 7.97 -2.83 17.69
N LEU A 126 9.16 -2.49 17.24
CA LEU A 126 10.17 -1.86 18.09
C LEU A 126 9.69 -0.51 18.63
N ARG A 127 9.04 0.30 17.80
CA ARG A 127 8.50 1.57 18.27
C ARG A 127 7.39 1.39 19.28
N SER A 128 6.53 0.43 19.08
CA SER A 128 5.45 0.12 20.01
C SER A 128 6.00 -0.33 21.35
N SER A 129 7.07 -1.14 21.35
CA SER A 129 7.70 -1.61 22.58
C SER A 129 8.50 -0.55 23.29
N ALA A 130 9.10 0.38 22.57
CA ALA A 130 9.93 1.43 23.15
C ALA A 130 9.11 2.54 23.79
N GLY A 131 7.83 2.53 23.55
CA GLY A 131 6.95 3.48 24.16
C GLY A 131 6.51 4.59 23.32
#